data_6afb53f8d704f7bd407b66384d926756
#
_entry.id   6afb53f8d704f7bd407b66384d926756
#
_cell.length_a   1.000
_cell.length_b   1.000
_cell.length_c   1.000
_cell.angle_alpha   90.00
_cell.angle_beta   90.00
_cell.angle_gamma   90.00
#
_symmetry.space_group_name_H-M   'P 1'
#
loop_
_entity.id
_entity.type
_entity.pdbx_description
1 polymer ?
#
loop_
_entity_poly.entity_id
_entity_poly.type
_entity_poly.pdbx_seq_one_letter_code
_entity_poly.pdbx_strand_id
1 'polypeptide(L)'
;MSLSETFCCAVLLLLHWSTPTQLQQFASNVLTCPATLLVEESASPPSGWNAVSATAKRGFERISIYQRSPEGEEFDLAPDEQKQTTTNTSQVWNLPTDRSMPIFLRCRYRNSAVVLETKISLALHKCTLDYVHNARGMISGASEVQCR
;
A
#
# COMPACT_ATOMS: atom_id res chain seq x y z
N MET A 1 14.35 13.08 83.75
CA MET A 1 13.61 13.94 82.78
C MET A 1 14.60 14.24 81.66
N SER A 2 14.46 13.57 80.54
CA SER A 2 15.35 13.75 79.40
C SER A 2 14.49 13.67 78.15
N LEU A 3 14.43 14.78 77.44
CA LEU A 3 13.77 14.90 76.15
C LEU A 3 14.81 14.56 75.08
N SER A 4 14.51 13.55 74.32
CA SER A 4 15.31 13.15 73.14
C SER A 4 14.59 13.67 71.89
N GLU A 5 15.20 14.65 71.24
CA GLU A 5 14.75 15.17 69.96
C GLU A 5 15.32 14.28 68.84
N THR A 6 14.40 13.63 68.14
CA THR A 6 14.77 12.82 66.97
C THR A 6 14.59 13.67 65.67
N PHE A 7 15.70 14.09 65.08
CA PHE A 7 15.73 14.77 63.77
C PHE A 7 15.45 13.76 62.67
N CYS A 8 14.32 13.95 61.99
CA CYS A 8 13.93 13.15 60.83
C CYS A 8 14.42 13.85 59.55
N CYS A 9 15.51 13.33 58.96
CA CYS A 9 16.04 13.79 57.68
C CYS A 9 15.16 13.29 56.53
N ALA A 10 14.33 14.16 55.99
CA ALA A 10 13.54 13.88 54.78
C ALA A 10 14.46 14.05 53.54
N VAL A 11 14.86 12.92 52.98
CA VAL A 11 15.59 12.88 51.68
C VAL A 11 14.54 12.97 50.59
N LEU A 12 14.43 14.13 49.94
CA LEU A 12 13.64 14.37 48.73
C LEU A 12 14.35 13.73 47.54
N LEU A 13 13.94 12.52 47.16
CA LEU A 13 14.31 11.88 45.91
C LEU A 13 13.50 12.56 44.75
N LEU A 14 14.19 13.47 44.03
CA LEU A 14 13.73 14.03 42.78
C LEU A 14 13.79 12.93 41.69
N LEU A 15 12.68 12.24 41.48
CA LEU A 15 12.50 11.35 40.35
C LEU A 15 12.40 12.19 39.07
N HIS A 16 13.54 12.25 38.36
CA HIS A 16 13.56 12.78 36.98
C HIS A 16 12.80 11.80 36.09
N TRP A 17 11.56 12.13 35.78
CA TRP A 17 10.83 11.45 34.74
C TRP A 17 11.37 11.89 33.40
N SER A 18 12.31 11.12 32.87
CA SER A 18 12.73 11.20 31.47
C SER A 18 11.55 10.72 30.61
N THR A 19 10.80 11.64 30.05
CA THR A 19 9.82 11.33 29.02
C THR A 19 10.54 10.76 27.82
N PRO A 20 10.26 9.52 27.39
CA PRO A 20 10.81 9.03 26.14
C PRO A 20 10.23 9.90 25.00
N THR A 21 11.10 10.61 24.31
CA THR A 21 10.77 11.27 23.04
C THR A 21 10.41 10.15 22.07
N GLN A 22 9.11 9.92 21.87
CA GLN A 22 8.63 9.06 20.81
C GLN A 22 9.01 9.72 19.48
N LEU A 23 10.11 9.24 18.89
CA LEU A 23 10.37 9.42 17.48
C LEU A 23 9.14 8.87 16.75
N GLN A 24 8.29 9.77 16.23
CA GLN A 24 7.24 9.39 15.30
C GLN A 24 7.93 8.78 14.09
N GLN A 25 8.04 7.46 14.09
CA GLN A 25 8.34 6.69 12.89
C GLN A 25 7.20 6.98 11.91
N PHE A 26 7.49 7.81 10.91
CA PHE A 26 6.64 7.91 9.73
C PHE A 26 6.63 6.51 9.11
N ALA A 27 5.56 5.78 9.35
CA ALA A 27 5.37 4.46 8.79
C ALA A 27 5.25 4.62 7.27
N SER A 28 6.33 4.40 6.55
CA SER A 28 6.27 4.23 5.10
C SER A 28 5.58 2.89 4.86
N ASN A 29 4.38 2.93 4.29
CA ASN A 29 3.69 1.71 3.89
C ASN A 29 4.17 1.31 2.50
N VAL A 30 4.84 0.17 2.42
CA VAL A 30 5.19 -0.49 1.16
C VAL A 30 4.03 -1.41 0.78
N LEU A 31 3.40 -1.13 -0.34
CA LEU A 31 2.34 -1.95 -0.92
C LEU A 31 2.93 -2.72 -2.10
N THR A 32 2.85 -4.04 -2.07
CA THR A 32 3.48 -4.88 -3.08
C THR A 32 2.44 -5.59 -3.94
N CYS A 33 2.50 -5.37 -5.25
CA CYS A 33 1.76 -6.17 -6.21
C CYS A 33 2.57 -7.42 -6.55
N PRO A 34 2.07 -8.64 -6.27
CA PRO A 34 2.76 -9.88 -6.63
C PRO A 34 3.08 -9.94 -8.12
N ALA A 35 4.28 -10.45 -8.46
CA ALA A 35 4.69 -10.63 -9.86
C ALA A 35 3.76 -11.57 -10.65
N THR A 36 3.10 -12.49 -9.95
CA THR A 36 2.14 -13.42 -10.55
C THR A 36 0.97 -13.67 -9.60
N LEU A 37 -0.19 -13.92 -10.20
CA LEU A 37 -1.41 -14.32 -9.50
C LEU A 37 -1.89 -15.66 -10.03
N LEU A 38 -2.26 -16.59 -9.15
CA LEU A 38 -2.99 -17.81 -9.51
C LEU A 38 -4.49 -17.49 -9.52
N VAL A 39 -5.13 -17.69 -10.65
CA VAL A 39 -6.55 -17.41 -10.86
C VAL A 39 -7.25 -18.73 -11.18
N GLU A 40 -8.32 -19.02 -10.46
CA GLU A 40 -9.24 -20.11 -10.80
C GLU A 40 -10.23 -19.59 -11.83
N GLU A 41 -10.26 -20.24 -12.99
CA GLU A 41 -11.17 -19.91 -14.08
C GLU A 41 -12.27 -20.98 -14.14
N SER A 42 -13.51 -20.52 -14.13
CA SER A 42 -14.70 -21.35 -14.31
C SER A 42 -15.60 -20.73 -15.37
N ALA A 43 -16.36 -21.55 -16.05
CA ALA A 43 -17.34 -21.10 -17.02
C ALA A 43 -18.74 -21.63 -16.68
N SER A 44 -19.77 -20.91 -17.10
CA SER A 44 -21.15 -21.41 -17.13
C SER A 44 -21.38 -22.04 -18.49
N PRO A 45 -21.33 -23.38 -18.61
CA PRO A 45 -21.43 -24.05 -19.90
C PRO A 45 -22.87 -24.02 -20.43
N PRO A 46 -23.06 -23.99 -21.75
CA PRO A 46 -24.37 -24.18 -22.34
C PRO A 46 -24.84 -25.63 -22.12
N SER A 47 -26.13 -25.88 -22.39
CA SER A 47 -26.72 -27.20 -22.24
C SER A 47 -25.97 -28.26 -23.05
N GLY A 48 -25.69 -29.41 -22.42
CA GLY A 48 -24.94 -30.53 -23.03
C GLY A 48 -23.41 -30.41 -22.93
N TRP A 49 -22.87 -29.36 -22.28
CA TRP A 49 -21.44 -29.19 -22.03
C TRP A 49 -21.13 -29.18 -20.53
N ASN A 50 -19.95 -29.65 -20.17
CA ASN A 50 -19.45 -29.59 -18.80
C ASN A 50 -18.28 -28.62 -18.74
N ALA A 51 -18.30 -27.67 -17.78
CA ALA A 51 -17.17 -26.85 -17.50
C ALA A 51 -16.12 -27.64 -16.69
N VAL A 52 -14.86 -27.51 -17.09
CA VAL A 52 -13.71 -27.98 -16.31
C VAL A 52 -12.99 -26.77 -15.80
N SER A 53 -12.93 -26.62 -14.46
CA SER A 53 -12.18 -25.54 -13.83
C SER A 53 -10.69 -25.70 -14.09
N ALA A 54 -10.02 -24.60 -14.38
CA ALA A 54 -8.58 -24.54 -14.61
C ALA A 54 -7.95 -23.47 -13.75
N THR A 55 -6.73 -23.74 -13.26
CA THR A 55 -5.92 -22.71 -12.59
C THR A 55 -4.94 -22.12 -13.59
N ALA A 56 -4.97 -20.82 -13.76
CA ALA A 56 -4.08 -20.09 -14.67
C ALA A 56 -3.14 -19.16 -13.87
N LYS A 57 -1.85 -19.22 -14.19
CA LYS A 57 -0.87 -18.28 -13.65
C LYS A 57 -0.86 -17.00 -14.51
N ARG A 58 -1.21 -15.88 -13.91
CA ARG A 58 -1.30 -14.58 -14.58
C ARG A 58 -0.15 -13.68 -14.13
N GLY A 59 0.61 -13.16 -15.10
CA GLY A 59 1.70 -12.23 -14.84
C GLY A 59 1.19 -10.83 -14.54
N PHE A 60 1.88 -10.11 -13.66
CA PHE A 60 1.61 -8.71 -13.37
C PHE A 60 1.62 -7.85 -14.64
N GLU A 61 0.72 -6.89 -14.73
CA GLU A 61 0.59 -5.99 -15.89
C GLU A 61 0.88 -4.54 -15.49
N ARG A 62 0.09 -4.00 -14.55
CA ARG A 62 0.19 -2.59 -14.15
C ARG A 62 -0.48 -2.32 -12.80
N ILE A 63 -0.19 -1.14 -12.26
CA ILE A 63 -0.89 -0.55 -11.13
C ILE A 63 -1.77 0.61 -11.62
N SER A 64 -2.89 0.80 -10.96
CA SER A 64 -3.66 2.05 -10.99
C SER A 64 -3.94 2.50 -9.56
N ILE A 65 -3.96 3.82 -9.34
CA ILE A 65 -4.46 4.46 -8.14
C ILE A 65 -5.74 5.19 -8.53
N TYR A 66 -6.80 5.03 -7.75
CA TYR A 66 -8.10 5.60 -8.09
C TYR A 66 -8.90 5.95 -6.83
N GLN A 67 -9.88 6.83 -6.99
CA GLN A 67 -10.89 7.14 -5.99
C GLN A 67 -12.18 6.40 -6.32
N ARG A 68 -12.95 6.03 -5.30
CA ARG A 68 -14.27 5.45 -5.47
C ARG A 68 -15.30 6.29 -4.72
N SER A 69 -16.36 6.71 -5.44
CA SER A 69 -17.48 7.42 -4.83
C SER A 69 -18.32 6.48 -3.95
N PRO A 70 -19.17 7.02 -3.07
CA PRO A 70 -20.12 6.21 -2.30
C PRO A 70 -21.08 5.43 -3.18
N GLU A 71 -21.38 5.92 -4.38
CA GLU A 71 -22.26 5.29 -5.39
C GLU A 71 -21.55 4.19 -6.17
N GLY A 72 -20.21 4.03 -5.97
CA GLY A 72 -19.39 3.00 -6.61
C GLY A 72 -18.72 3.43 -7.91
N GLU A 73 -18.81 4.71 -8.31
CA GLU A 73 -18.09 5.23 -9.47
C GLU A 73 -16.59 5.32 -9.18
N GLU A 74 -15.78 4.94 -10.17
CA GLU A 74 -14.31 4.91 -10.04
C GLU A 74 -13.68 6.01 -10.91
N PHE A 75 -12.74 6.76 -10.33
CA PHE A 75 -12.02 7.84 -10.97
C PHE A 75 -10.52 7.57 -10.86
N ASP A 76 -9.90 7.17 -11.96
CA ASP A 76 -8.46 6.93 -12.02
C ASP A 76 -7.70 8.23 -11.76
N LEU A 77 -6.70 8.17 -10.87
CA LEU A 77 -5.77 9.26 -10.60
C LEU A 77 -4.57 9.10 -11.53
N ALA A 78 -4.40 10.04 -12.44
CA ALA A 78 -3.19 10.10 -13.25
C ALA A 78 -1.97 10.41 -12.35
N PRO A 79 -0.78 9.85 -12.64
CA PRO A 79 0.43 10.26 -11.95
C PRO A 79 0.75 11.74 -12.25
N ASP A 80 1.15 12.49 -11.22
CA ASP A 80 1.59 13.89 -11.38
C ASP A 80 2.93 13.98 -12.12
N GLU A 81 3.79 12.97 -11.90
CA GLU A 81 5.07 12.87 -12.57
C GLU A 81 5.25 11.45 -13.13
N GLN A 82 5.72 11.38 -14.36
CA GLN A 82 6.09 10.13 -15.00
C GLN A 82 7.40 10.31 -15.77
N LYS A 83 8.36 9.42 -15.50
CA LYS A 83 9.62 9.30 -16.26
C LYS A 83 9.72 7.90 -16.81
N GLN A 84 9.97 7.80 -18.10
CA GLN A 84 10.14 6.52 -18.79
C GLN A 84 11.47 6.47 -19.49
N THR A 85 12.22 5.39 -19.27
CA THR A 85 13.44 5.02 -19.99
C THR A 85 13.21 3.67 -20.68
N THR A 86 14.21 3.18 -21.39
CA THR A 86 14.15 1.84 -22.02
C THR A 86 14.03 0.71 -21.00
N THR A 87 14.53 0.92 -19.79
CA THR A 87 14.61 -0.12 -18.74
C THR A 87 13.74 0.14 -17.53
N ASN A 88 13.32 1.39 -17.30
CA ASN A 88 12.57 1.78 -16.12
C ASN A 88 11.44 2.74 -16.45
N THR A 89 10.34 2.63 -15.70
CA THR A 89 9.31 3.66 -15.60
C THR A 89 9.14 4.01 -14.13
N SER A 90 9.23 5.30 -13.79
CA SER A 90 8.94 5.84 -12.47
C SER A 90 7.70 6.70 -12.54
N GLN A 91 6.81 6.56 -11.57
CA GLN A 91 5.57 7.32 -11.44
C GLN A 91 5.40 7.85 -10.03
N VAL A 92 4.85 9.06 -9.92
CA VAL A 92 4.60 9.73 -8.64
C VAL A 92 3.18 10.26 -8.62
N TRP A 93 2.47 10.00 -7.52
CA TRP A 93 1.16 10.57 -7.21
C TRP A 93 1.24 11.40 -5.93
N ASN A 94 0.80 12.65 -5.99
CA ASN A 94 0.51 13.44 -4.80
C ASN A 94 -0.98 13.23 -4.49
N LEU A 95 -1.25 12.54 -3.41
CA LEU A 95 -2.61 12.18 -3.05
C LEU A 95 -3.36 13.41 -2.51
N PRO A 96 -4.61 13.64 -2.90
CA PRO A 96 -5.38 14.79 -2.44
C PRO A 96 -5.49 14.82 -0.92
N THR A 97 -5.43 16.00 -0.33
CA THR A 97 -5.60 16.21 1.12
C THR A 97 -7.05 16.17 1.54
N ASP A 98 -7.95 16.68 0.69
CA ASP A 98 -9.39 16.46 0.87
C ASP A 98 -9.76 15.09 0.33
N ARG A 99 -10.08 14.19 1.24
CA ARG A 99 -10.38 12.79 0.96
C ARG A 99 -11.82 12.46 1.33
N SER A 100 -12.74 13.19 0.76
CA SER A 100 -14.15 12.86 0.78
C SER A 100 -14.42 11.47 0.19
N MET A 101 -13.57 11.05 -0.77
CA MET A 101 -13.60 9.72 -1.39
C MET A 101 -12.37 8.89 -1.00
N PRO A 102 -12.55 7.60 -0.65
CA PRO A 102 -11.43 6.71 -0.36
C PRO A 102 -10.58 6.48 -1.62
N ILE A 103 -9.26 6.36 -1.40
CA ILE A 103 -8.28 6.07 -2.45
C ILE A 103 -7.87 4.61 -2.35
N PHE A 104 -7.76 3.95 -3.49
CA PHE A 104 -7.38 2.55 -3.62
C PHE A 104 -6.19 2.40 -4.56
N LEU A 105 -5.37 1.40 -4.28
CA LEU A 105 -4.35 0.86 -5.17
C LEU A 105 -4.88 -0.45 -5.74
N ARG A 106 -4.74 -0.62 -7.05
CA ARG A 106 -5.18 -1.81 -7.79
C ARG A 106 -4.03 -2.41 -8.59
N CYS A 107 -3.75 -3.68 -8.37
CA CYS A 107 -2.84 -4.48 -9.18
C CYS A 107 -3.62 -5.20 -10.27
N ARG A 108 -3.24 -5.02 -11.53
CA ARG A 108 -3.84 -5.69 -12.69
C ARG A 108 -2.92 -6.78 -13.22
N TYR A 109 -3.52 -7.85 -13.72
CA TYR A 109 -2.81 -9.02 -14.23
C TYR A 109 -3.21 -9.31 -15.67
N ARG A 110 -2.23 -9.70 -16.49
CA ARG A 110 -2.43 -9.95 -17.94
C ARG A 110 -3.47 -11.02 -18.18
N ASN A 111 -4.35 -10.75 -19.15
CA ASN A 111 -5.41 -11.68 -19.54
C ASN A 111 -6.25 -12.18 -18.37
N SER A 112 -6.53 -11.30 -17.39
CA SER A 112 -7.37 -11.60 -16.23
C SER A 112 -8.32 -10.44 -15.96
N ALA A 113 -9.57 -10.78 -15.64
CA ALA A 113 -10.52 -9.82 -15.07
C ALA A 113 -10.33 -9.67 -13.55
N VAL A 114 -9.62 -10.61 -12.91
CA VAL A 114 -9.32 -10.56 -11.47
C VAL A 114 -8.25 -9.53 -11.21
N VAL A 115 -8.48 -8.70 -10.20
CA VAL A 115 -7.55 -7.67 -9.73
C VAL A 115 -7.33 -7.85 -8.22
N LEU A 116 -6.18 -7.41 -7.73
CA LEU A 116 -5.97 -7.23 -6.29
C LEU A 116 -6.12 -5.75 -5.96
N GLU A 117 -6.77 -5.46 -4.84
CA GLU A 117 -7.07 -4.10 -4.45
C GLU A 117 -6.80 -3.90 -2.96
N THR A 118 -6.27 -2.74 -2.59
CA THR A 118 -6.13 -2.33 -1.19
C THR A 118 -6.41 -0.84 -1.04
N LYS A 119 -6.98 -0.46 0.11
CA LYS A 119 -7.24 0.94 0.44
C LYS A 119 -5.95 1.62 0.92
N ILE A 120 -5.64 2.79 0.38
CA ILE A 120 -4.53 3.62 0.84
C ILE A 120 -4.98 4.41 2.08
N SER A 121 -4.14 4.39 3.13
CA SER A 121 -4.41 5.12 4.36
C SER A 121 -4.54 6.63 4.11
N LEU A 122 -5.45 7.28 4.83
CA LEU A 122 -5.65 8.73 4.77
C LEU A 122 -4.42 9.53 5.26
N ALA A 123 -3.55 8.92 6.06
CA ALA A 123 -2.33 9.56 6.55
C ALA A 123 -1.21 9.66 5.51
N LEU A 124 -1.36 8.98 4.35
CA LEU A 124 -0.33 8.96 3.30
C LEU A 124 -0.66 10.01 2.24
N HIS A 125 0.33 10.83 1.86
CA HIS A 125 0.12 11.98 0.97
C HIS A 125 0.83 11.84 -0.38
N LYS A 126 1.74 10.91 -0.51
CA LYS A 126 2.52 10.69 -1.72
C LYS A 126 2.78 9.22 -1.94
N CYS A 127 2.55 8.73 -3.15
CA CYS A 127 2.95 7.39 -3.58
C CYS A 127 3.96 7.47 -4.72
N THR A 128 4.98 6.61 -4.67
CA THR A 128 5.97 6.46 -5.73
C THR A 128 6.03 5.00 -6.16
N LEU A 129 6.20 4.78 -7.44
CA LEU A 129 6.27 3.46 -8.06
C LEU A 129 7.39 3.43 -9.08
N ASP A 130 8.22 2.39 -9.02
CA ASP A 130 9.25 2.13 -10.01
C ASP A 130 9.04 0.75 -10.64
N TYR A 131 8.94 0.72 -11.96
CA TYR A 131 8.89 -0.51 -12.74
C TYR A 131 10.23 -0.77 -13.41
N VAL A 132 10.68 -2.02 -13.35
CA VAL A 132 11.79 -2.52 -14.17
C VAL A 132 11.22 -3.26 -15.36
N HIS A 133 11.69 -2.94 -16.56
CA HIS A 133 11.30 -3.60 -17.80
C HIS A 133 12.36 -4.63 -18.20
N ASN A 134 11.92 -5.78 -18.69
CA ASN A 134 12.79 -6.74 -19.31
C ASN A 134 13.11 -6.31 -20.77
N ALA A 135 13.98 -7.07 -21.46
CA ALA A 135 14.37 -6.79 -22.83
C ALA A 135 13.20 -6.74 -23.86
N ARG A 136 12.02 -7.23 -23.49
CA ARG A 136 10.81 -7.18 -24.31
C ARG A 136 9.88 -6.01 -23.92
N GLY A 137 10.35 -5.11 -23.05
CA GLY A 137 9.55 -3.97 -22.55
C GLY A 137 8.42 -4.37 -21.57
N MET A 138 8.42 -5.61 -21.09
CA MET A 138 7.43 -6.06 -20.12
C MET A 138 7.94 -5.83 -18.70
N ILE A 139 7.04 -5.44 -17.79
CA ILE A 139 7.36 -5.29 -16.37
C ILE A 139 7.82 -6.65 -15.83
N SER A 140 9.00 -6.67 -15.20
CA SER A 140 9.62 -7.85 -14.60
C SER A 140 9.59 -7.76 -13.08
N GLY A 141 9.12 -8.83 -12.45
CA GLY A 141 9.08 -8.93 -10.99
C GLY A 141 7.82 -8.36 -10.34
N ALA A 142 7.83 -8.35 -9.00
CA ALA A 142 6.84 -7.66 -8.19
C ALA A 142 7.06 -6.15 -8.30
N SER A 143 5.96 -5.41 -8.19
CA SER A 143 6.03 -3.94 -8.18
C SER A 143 5.72 -3.43 -6.79
N GLU A 144 6.60 -2.62 -6.26
CA GLU A 144 6.48 -2.00 -4.94
C GLU A 144 6.04 -0.55 -5.10
N VAL A 145 4.97 -0.19 -4.41
CA VAL A 145 4.52 1.19 -4.27
C VAL A 145 4.86 1.66 -2.88
N GLN A 146 5.68 2.68 -2.79
CA GLN A 146 6.05 3.31 -1.53
C GLN A 146 5.16 4.51 -1.31
N CYS A 147 4.30 4.45 -0.28
CA CYS A 147 3.44 5.56 0.11
C CYS A 147 3.87 6.13 1.48
N ARG A 148 3.88 7.48 1.60
CA ARG A 148 4.30 8.21 2.81
C ARG A 148 3.47 9.47 3.03
#